data_8cbdd9cb6a3320844715efc0a113970e
#
_entry.id   8cbdd9cb6a3320844715efc0a113970e
#
_cell.length_a   1.000
_cell.length_b   1.000
_cell.length_c   1.000
_cell.angle_alpha   90.00
_cell.angle_beta   90.00
_cell.angle_gamma   90.00
#
_symmetry.space_group_name_H-M   'P 1'
#
loop_
_entity.id
_entity.type
_entity.pdbx_description
1 polymer ?
#
loop_
_entity_poly.entity_id
_entity_poly.type
_entity_poly.pdbx_seq_one_letter_code
_entity_poly.pdbx_strand_id
1 'polypeptide(L)'
;VDTYLARIGTLIRDARRHQGLTQSDLADSLGTSQSAVARIEQGKQNLSLEMLARIGEALDSEFVSLGHTGPQHLRIVGGTKLSGAIDVKTSKNAAVALLCAALLNKGRTTLRNLARIEEVNRILEVLASIGVRTRWLPNSNDLELRPPARLDLDSMDLDAARRTRTIIMFLGPLLHDYADFQLPYAGGCDLGLRTIEPHMIALRAFGLRVTATHGSYEAQVDPSIRPAKAIVLTERGDTVTENALMAAARHPGETVIRNASSNYMVQDLCFYLQALGVTVEGIGTTTLRVVGVPHIDVDVEYSPSEDPIEAMSLLAAAVVTGSEITIRRVPIEFMEIELALLHEMGMTYEISEEYPSANGLTRLVDLRTIPGPLKAPIDKIHPMPFPGLNIDNLPFFALIAACATGQTMIHDWVYENRAIYLTELTKVGAKVQLLDPHRVLIDGPTRWRAAEVICPPALRPGVVVLLAMLAAPGTSELRNVYVINRGYEDLAERLNALGATVETFRDI
;
A
#
# COMPACT_ATOMS: atom_id res chain seq x y z
N VAL A 1 -35.39 -4.51 15.93
CA VAL A 1 -34.65 -3.59 16.83
C VAL A 1 -33.42 -4.32 17.37
N ASP A 2 -33.57 -5.55 17.91
CA ASP A 2 -32.46 -6.31 18.49
C ASP A 2 -31.30 -6.58 17.52
N THR A 3 -31.59 -6.78 16.23
CA THR A 3 -30.58 -7.00 15.19
C THR A 3 -29.74 -5.76 14.91
N TYR A 4 -30.31 -4.56 14.98
CA TYR A 4 -29.59 -3.30 14.78
C TYR A 4 -28.67 -2.97 15.95
N LEU A 5 -29.17 -3.15 17.19
CA LEU A 5 -28.35 -2.93 18.40
C LEU A 5 -27.16 -3.90 18.46
N ALA A 6 -27.37 -5.16 18.11
CA ALA A 6 -26.28 -6.14 18.03
C ALA A 6 -25.24 -5.76 16.98
N ARG A 7 -25.68 -5.24 15.81
CA ARG A 7 -24.79 -4.77 14.74
C ARG A 7 -23.97 -3.55 15.17
N ILE A 8 -24.61 -2.55 15.79
CA ILE A 8 -23.93 -1.36 16.34
C ILE A 8 -22.94 -1.78 17.42
N GLY A 9 -23.35 -2.67 18.34
CA GLY A 9 -22.47 -3.18 19.38
C GLY A 9 -21.23 -3.89 18.83
N THR A 10 -21.41 -4.65 17.75
CA THR A 10 -20.28 -5.29 17.05
C THR A 10 -19.34 -4.26 16.44
N LEU A 11 -19.86 -3.24 15.76
CA LEU A 11 -19.06 -2.16 15.18
C LEU A 11 -18.25 -1.41 16.24
N ILE A 12 -18.86 -1.10 17.39
CA ILE A 12 -18.18 -0.43 18.52
C ILE A 12 -17.06 -1.32 19.08
N ARG A 13 -17.33 -2.60 19.27
CA ARG A 13 -16.32 -3.57 19.73
C ARG A 13 -15.15 -3.67 18.77
N ASP A 14 -15.44 -3.73 17.48
CA ASP A 14 -14.44 -3.88 16.44
C ASP A 14 -13.60 -2.60 16.34
N ALA A 15 -14.19 -1.41 16.38
CA ALA A 15 -13.48 -0.15 16.44
C ALA A 15 -12.60 -0.02 17.71
N ARG A 16 -13.11 -0.40 18.88
CA ARG A 16 -12.33 -0.42 20.11
C ARG A 16 -11.12 -1.35 20.01
N ARG A 17 -11.32 -2.56 19.49
CA ARG A 17 -10.23 -3.51 19.25
C ARG A 17 -9.23 -2.99 18.24
N HIS A 18 -9.70 -2.31 17.22
CA HIS A 18 -8.88 -1.65 16.20
C HIS A 18 -7.94 -0.58 16.80
N GLN A 19 -8.43 0.12 17.85
CA GLN A 19 -7.63 1.08 18.62
C GLN A 19 -6.75 0.42 19.68
N GLY A 20 -6.76 -0.91 19.81
CA GLY A 20 -6.01 -1.64 20.82
C GLY A 20 -6.49 -1.40 22.25
N LEU A 21 -7.69 -0.84 22.44
CA LEU A 21 -8.25 -0.51 23.75
C LEU A 21 -8.94 -1.72 24.39
N THR A 22 -8.83 -1.84 25.73
CA THR A 22 -9.67 -2.74 26.50
C THR A 22 -11.06 -2.12 26.72
N GLN A 23 -12.03 -2.91 27.15
CA GLN A 23 -13.35 -2.38 27.55
C GLN A 23 -13.25 -1.39 28.73
N SER A 24 -12.24 -1.56 29.59
CA SER A 24 -11.96 -0.65 30.70
C SER A 24 -11.43 0.69 30.19
N ASP A 25 -10.47 0.67 29.25
CA ASP A 25 -9.92 1.90 28.67
C ASP A 25 -11.00 2.75 27.97
N LEU A 26 -11.90 2.08 27.23
CA LEU A 26 -13.04 2.77 26.61
C LEU A 26 -14.02 3.28 27.66
N ALA A 27 -14.27 2.52 28.71
CA ALA A 27 -15.15 2.95 29.82
C ALA A 27 -14.59 4.18 30.51
N ASP A 28 -13.29 4.22 30.78
CA ASP A 28 -12.62 5.36 31.42
C ASP A 28 -12.70 6.62 30.53
N SER A 29 -12.47 6.48 29.21
CA SER A 29 -12.58 7.59 28.25
C SER A 29 -14.01 8.14 28.13
N LEU A 30 -15.02 7.29 28.31
CA LEU A 30 -16.43 7.64 28.23
C LEU A 30 -17.01 8.10 29.61
N GLY A 31 -16.25 7.99 30.71
CA GLY A 31 -16.72 8.27 32.06
C GLY A 31 -17.83 7.29 32.50
N THR A 32 -17.73 6.01 32.14
CA THR A 32 -18.73 4.97 32.42
C THR A 32 -18.06 3.71 32.99
N SER A 33 -18.83 2.64 33.22
CA SER A 33 -18.28 1.37 33.72
C SER A 33 -17.96 0.39 32.58
N GLN A 34 -16.96 -0.45 32.80
CA GLN A 34 -16.60 -1.56 31.90
C GLN A 34 -17.83 -2.46 31.61
N SER A 35 -18.69 -2.72 32.58
CA SER A 35 -19.92 -3.49 32.40
C SER A 35 -20.96 -2.79 31.49
N ALA A 36 -20.97 -1.46 31.45
CA ALA A 36 -21.81 -0.70 30.53
C ALA A 36 -21.28 -0.85 29.09
N VAL A 37 -19.95 -0.72 28.87
CA VAL A 37 -19.33 -0.96 27.59
C VAL A 37 -19.58 -2.39 27.12
N ALA A 38 -19.45 -3.39 27.98
CA ALA A 38 -19.74 -4.78 27.63
C ALA A 38 -21.20 -4.99 27.16
N ARG A 39 -22.18 -4.34 27.80
CA ARG A 39 -23.60 -4.39 27.35
C ARG A 39 -23.82 -3.69 26.04
N ILE A 40 -23.14 -2.57 25.79
CA ILE A 40 -23.18 -1.85 24.53
C ILE A 40 -22.67 -2.75 23.42
N GLU A 41 -21.50 -3.35 23.58
CA GLU A 41 -20.88 -4.24 22.59
C GLU A 41 -21.68 -5.51 22.33
N GLN A 42 -22.49 -5.95 23.30
CA GLN A 42 -23.41 -7.09 23.13
C GLN A 42 -24.76 -6.69 22.51
N GLY A 43 -24.96 -5.41 22.20
CA GLY A 43 -26.24 -4.93 21.68
C GLY A 43 -27.38 -4.95 22.70
N LYS A 44 -27.08 -5.05 24.00
CA LYS A 44 -28.06 -5.15 25.07
C LYS A 44 -28.41 -3.80 25.68
N GLN A 45 -27.95 -2.71 25.11
CA GLN A 45 -28.21 -1.36 25.59
C GLN A 45 -28.60 -0.45 24.43
N ASN A 46 -29.70 0.28 24.60
CA ASN A 46 -30.09 1.32 23.66
C ASN A 46 -29.16 2.53 23.82
N LEU A 47 -28.63 3.06 22.73
CA LEU A 47 -27.69 4.17 22.72
C LEU A 47 -28.38 5.43 22.19
N SER A 48 -28.20 6.55 22.89
CA SER A 48 -28.55 7.85 22.35
C SER A 48 -27.57 8.26 21.24
N LEU A 49 -28.00 9.14 20.33
CA LEU A 49 -27.11 9.71 19.31
C LEU A 49 -25.91 10.43 19.94
N GLU A 50 -26.12 11.10 21.09
CA GLU A 50 -25.07 11.76 21.86
C GLU A 50 -24.01 10.75 22.37
N MET A 51 -24.46 9.61 22.89
CA MET A 51 -23.56 8.54 23.35
C MET A 51 -22.79 7.93 22.18
N LEU A 52 -23.44 7.74 21.02
CA LEU A 52 -22.77 7.24 19.82
C LEU A 52 -21.72 8.24 19.28
N ALA A 53 -22.01 9.55 19.33
CA ALA A 53 -21.05 10.58 18.99
C ALA A 53 -19.82 10.56 19.94
N ARG A 54 -20.03 10.48 21.25
CA ARG A 54 -18.96 10.37 22.25
C ARG A 54 -18.12 9.11 22.07
N ILE A 55 -18.75 7.98 21.76
CA ILE A 55 -18.03 6.73 21.44
C ILE A 55 -17.23 6.91 20.15
N GLY A 56 -17.79 7.59 19.15
CA GLY A 56 -17.11 7.91 17.91
C GLY A 56 -15.86 8.76 18.12
N GLU A 57 -15.97 9.83 18.90
CA GLU A 57 -14.81 10.68 19.28
C GLU A 57 -13.75 9.89 20.06
N ALA A 58 -14.17 9.06 21.04
CA ALA A 58 -13.25 8.26 21.85
C ALA A 58 -12.51 7.17 21.04
N LEU A 59 -13.11 6.70 19.94
CA LEU A 59 -12.58 5.64 19.07
C LEU A 59 -12.07 6.15 17.74
N ASP A 60 -12.04 7.47 17.52
CA ASP A 60 -11.70 8.09 16.24
C ASP A 60 -12.43 7.39 15.07
N SER A 61 -13.72 7.16 15.23
CA SER A 61 -14.55 6.36 14.34
C SER A 61 -15.95 6.93 14.23
N GLU A 62 -16.48 7.05 13.01
CA GLU A 62 -17.82 7.54 12.75
C GLU A 62 -18.83 6.38 12.77
N PHE A 63 -19.59 6.22 13.91
CA PHE A 63 -20.62 5.16 14.06
C PHE A 63 -21.99 5.54 13.56
N VAL A 64 -22.24 6.81 13.34
CA VAL A 64 -23.50 7.33 12.84
C VAL A 64 -23.21 8.17 11.61
N SER A 65 -23.12 7.51 10.49
CA SER A 65 -23.36 8.17 9.21
C SER A 65 -24.85 8.15 8.94
N LEU A 66 -25.50 9.29 9.01
CA LEU A 66 -26.89 9.46 8.58
C LEU A 66 -26.94 9.45 7.05
N GLY A 67 -26.61 8.34 6.45
CA GLY A 67 -26.69 8.18 5.02
C GLY A 67 -25.72 7.15 4.47
N HIS A 68 -26.30 6.11 3.93
CA HIS A 68 -25.76 5.26 2.86
C HIS A 68 -24.72 4.22 3.24
N THR A 69 -25.17 2.99 3.41
CA THR A 69 -24.36 1.75 3.44
C THR A 69 -23.87 1.30 2.06
N GLY A 70 -24.05 2.12 1.02
CA GLY A 70 -23.70 1.81 -0.37
C GLY A 70 -22.21 2.03 -0.68
N PRO A 71 -21.75 1.53 -1.84
CA PRO A 71 -20.41 1.75 -2.31
C PRO A 71 -20.11 3.25 -2.51
N GLN A 72 -18.86 3.62 -2.26
CA GLN A 72 -18.39 5.00 -2.43
C GLN A 72 -18.08 5.28 -3.90
N HIS A 73 -18.44 6.46 -4.36
CA HIS A 73 -18.27 6.97 -5.72
C HIS A 73 -17.59 8.33 -5.70
N LEU A 74 -17.00 8.72 -6.83
CA LEU A 74 -16.46 10.06 -7.04
C LEU A 74 -17.19 10.74 -8.19
N ARG A 75 -17.56 12.02 -8.00
CA ARG A 75 -17.99 12.94 -9.03
C ARG A 75 -16.89 13.94 -9.29
N ILE A 76 -16.46 14.04 -10.54
CA ILE A 76 -15.32 14.84 -10.97
C ILE A 76 -15.81 15.90 -11.96
N VAL A 77 -15.60 17.17 -11.64
CA VAL A 77 -15.77 18.27 -12.61
C VAL A 77 -14.38 18.54 -13.22
N GLY A 78 -14.16 18.02 -14.42
CA GLY A 78 -12.88 18.08 -15.09
C GLY A 78 -12.74 19.26 -16.05
N GLY A 79 -11.56 19.35 -16.68
CA GLY A 79 -11.18 20.41 -17.61
C GLY A 79 -10.55 21.63 -16.93
N THR A 80 -10.33 21.60 -15.62
CA THR A 80 -9.66 22.66 -14.86
C THR A 80 -8.18 22.34 -14.69
N LYS A 81 -7.31 23.35 -14.78
CA LYS A 81 -5.90 23.20 -14.47
C LYS A 81 -5.67 23.14 -12.97
N LEU A 82 -4.74 22.27 -12.57
CA LEU A 82 -4.24 22.20 -11.21
C LEU A 82 -3.19 23.28 -10.97
N SER A 83 -3.01 23.68 -9.72
CA SER A 83 -1.99 24.67 -9.32
C SER A 83 -1.58 24.49 -7.85
N GLY A 84 -0.45 25.06 -7.47
CA GLY A 84 0.04 25.03 -6.11
C GLY A 84 1.09 23.93 -5.86
N ALA A 85 1.20 23.51 -4.61
CA ALA A 85 2.19 22.53 -4.20
C ALA A 85 1.55 21.41 -3.36
N ILE A 86 2.10 20.20 -3.45
CA ILE A 86 1.62 19.02 -2.74
C ILE A 86 2.79 18.15 -2.31
N ASP A 87 2.71 17.62 -1.09
CA ASP A 87 3.73 16.71 -0.56
C ASP A 87 3.42 15.27 -0.93
N VAL A 88 4.43 14.52 -1.32
CA VAL A 88 4.35 13.06 -1.46
C VAL A 88 4.25 12.43 -0.07
N LYS A 89 3.31 11.52 0.11
CA LYS A 89 3.13 10.74 1.35
C LYS A 89 4.14 9.59 1.43
N THR A 90 4.25 9.00 2.62
CA THR A 90 5.08 7.81 2.82
C THR A 90 4.55 6.60 2.07
N SER A 91 5.44 5.69 1.74
CA SER A 91 5.16 4.54 0.90
C SER A 91 4.20 3.54 1.55
N LYS A 92 3.12 3.23 0.84
CA LYS A 92 2.20 2.15 1.16
C LYS A 92 2.91 0.79 1.21
N ASN A 93 3.69 0.48 0.18
CA ASN A 93 4.31 -0.84 0.06
C ASN A 93 5.38 -1.05 1.14
N ALA A 94 6.15 -0.01 1.48
CA ALA A 94 7.06 -0.07 2.63
C ALA A 94 6.30 -0.24 3.95
N ALA A 95 5.20 0.48 4.16
CA ALA A 95 4.39 0.37 5.36
C ALA A 95 3.95 -1.06 5.66
N VAL A 96 3.47 -1.79 4.64
CA VAL A 96 3.03 -3.20 4.79
C VAL A 96 4.18 -4.10 5.21
N ALA A 97 5.35 -3.97 4.61
CA ALA A 97 6.54 -4.76 4.96
C ALA A 97 6.99 -4.47 6.39
N LEU A 98 7.05 -3.20 6.78
CA LEU A 98 7.47 -2.77 8.12
C LEU A 98 6.51 -3.25 9.21
N LEU A 99 5.20 -3.26 8.95
CA LEU A 99 4.20 -3.81 9.87
C LEU A 99 4.40 -5.31 10.11
N CYS A 100 4.71 -6.09 9.07
CA CYS A 100 5.04 -7.50 9.21
C CYS A 100 6.38 -7.69 9.95
N ALA A 101 7.38 -6.89 9.62
CA ALA A 101 8.71 -6.96 10.23
C ALA A 101 8.72 -6.53 11.72
N ALA A 102 7.73 -5.72 12.14
CA ALA A 102 7.59 -5.36 13.55
C ALA A 102 7.36 -6.58 14.46
N LEU A 103 6.87 -7.71 13.92
CA LEU A 103 6.75 -8.98 14.64
C LEU A 103 8.11 -9.59 15.06
N LEU A 104 9.21 -9.20 14.41
CA LEU A 104 10.57 -9.65 14.77
C LEU A 104 11.04 -9.03 16.08
N ASN A 105 10.52 -7.86 16.45
CA ASN A 105 10.92 -7.08 17.61
C ASN A 105 9.95 -7.33 18.78
N LYS A 106 10.44 -7.74 19.95
CA LYS A 106 9.62 -7.86 21.18
C LYS A 106 9.47 -6.54 21.92
N GLY A 107 10.32 -5.56 21.63
CA GLY A 107 10.23 -4.20 22.13
C GLY A 107 9.18 -3.38 21.36
N ARG A 108 9.19 -2.07 21.61
CA ARG A 108 8.26 -1.14 20.98
C ARG A 108 8.81 -0.67 19.64
N THR A 109 7.99 -0.76 18.59
CA THR A 109 8.25 -0.13 17.30
C THR A 109 7.32 1.05 17.11
N THR A 110 7.86 2.22 16.78
CA THR A 110 7.09 3.40 16.36
C THR A 110 7.40 3.68 14.89
N LEU A 111 6.40 3.49 14.04
CA LEU A 111 6.46 3.87 12.62
C LEU A 111 5.89 5.28 12.47
N ARG A 112 6.73 6.21 12.00
CA ARG A 112 6.35 7.62 11.88
C ARG A 112 5.74 7.91 10.52
N ASN A 113 4.77 8.82 10.48
CA ASN A 113 4.09 9.27 9.26
C ASN A 113 3.55 8.12 8.40
N LEU A 114 3.02 7.08 9.02
CA LEU A 114 2.48 5.94 8.30
C LEU A 114 1.17 6.33 7.60
N ALA A 115 1.02 5.95 6.32
CA ALA A 115 -0.18 6.24 5.55
C ALA A 115 -1.42 5.55 6.16
N ARG A 116 -2.50 6.32 6.39
CA ARG A 116 -3.79 5.80 6.88
C ARG A 116 -4.66 5.31 5.73
N ILE A 117 -4.36 4.14 5.24
CA ILE A 117 -5.04 3.51 4.10
C ILE A 117 -5.66 2.17 4.51
N GLU A 118 -6.62 1.70 3.72
CA GLU A 118 -7.33 0.44 4.00
C GLU A 118 -6.41 -0.79 4.09
N GLU A 119 -5.33 -0.85 3.30
CA GLU A 119 -4.38 -1.96 3.36
C GLU A 119 -3.66 -2.01 4.73
N VAL A 120 -3.25 -0.85 5.25
CA VAL A 120 -2.65 -0.73 6.60
C VAL A 120 -3.68 -1.13 7.66
N ASN A 121 -4.92 -0.64 7.56
CA ASN A 121 -5.98 -0.98 8.50
C ASN A 121 -6.22 -2.50 8.58
N ARG A 122 -6.26 -3.19 7.43
CA ARG A 122 -6.44 -4.65 7.40
C ARG A 122 -5.31 -5.41 8.09
N ILE A 123 -4.07 -4.97 7.91
CA ILE A 123 -2.92 -5.59 8.60
C ILE A 123 -3.00 -5.31 10.10
N LEU A 124 -3.39 -4.10 10.52
CA LEU A 124 -3.56 -3.76 11.92
C LEU A 124 -4.67 -4.58 12.58
N GLU A 125 -5.78 -4.85 11.89
CA GLU A 125 -6.83 -5.76 12.35
C GLU A 125 -6.26 -7.16 12.62
N VAL A 126 -5.49 -7.70 11.69
CA VAL A 126 -4.83 -9.00 11.86
C VAL A 126 -3.85 -8.97 13.02
N LEU A 127 -2.97 -7.98 13.11
CA LEU A 127 -1.99 -7.85 14.17
C LEU A 127 -2.65 -7.73 15.55
N ALA A 128 -3.70 -6.91 15.66
CA ALA A 128 -4.45 -6.75 16.90
C ALA A 128 -5.15 -8.04 17.32
N SER A 129 -5.72 -8.80 16.38
CA SER A 129 -6.41 -10.06 16.66
C SER A 129 -5.49 -11.14 17.23
N ILE A 130 -4.22 -11.14 16.86
CA ILE A 130 -3.20 -12.07 17.39
C ILE A 130 -2.46 -11.53 18.63
N GLY A 131 -2.93 -10.41 19.18
CA GLY A 131 -2.47 -9.86 20.46
C GLY A 131 -1.40 -8.79 20.37
N VAL A 132 -1.03 -8.31 19.18
CA VAL A 132 -0.14 -7.14 19.03
C VAL A 132 -0.88 -5.89 19.48
N ARG A 133 -0.31 -5.14 20.41
CA ARG A 133 -0.84 -3.83 20.79
C ARG A 133 -0.48 -2.84 19.71
N THR A 134 -1.49 -2.19 19.13
CA THR A 134 -1.34 -1.16 18.11
C THR A 134 -2.02 0.12 18.59
N ARG A 135 -1.36 1.26 18.42
CA ARG A 135 -1.91 2.54 18.83
C ARG A 135 -1.44 3.66 17.92
N TRP A 136 -2.36 4.35 17.29
CA TRP A 136 -2.08 5.62 16.65
C TRP A 136 -1.79 6.70 17.70
N LEU A 137 -0.70 7.44 17.52
CA LEU A 137 -0.36 8.52 18.44
C LEU A 137 -1.25 9.75 18.17
N PRO A 138 -1.67 10.48 19.22
CA PRO A 138 -2.57 11.62 19.04
C PRO A 138 -1.98 12.70 18.13
N ASN A 139 -2.81 13.29 17.28
CA ASN A 139 -2.48 14.39 16.38
C ASN A 139 -1.29 14.12 15.43
N SER A 140 -1.06 12.85 15.10
CA SER A 140 0.00 12.45 14.16
C SER A 140 -0.44 11.22 13.36
N ASN A 141 0.31 10.90 12.31
CA ASN A 141 0.22 9.63 11.58
C ASN A 141 1.28 8.63 12.06
N ASP A 142 1.68 8.74 13.32
CA ASP A 142 2.64 7.83 13.93
C ASP A 142 1.90 6.65 14.58
N LEU A 143 2.39 5.45 14.30
CA LEU A 143 1.81 4.22 14.82
C LEU A 143 2.80 3.53 15.75
N GLU A 144 2.36 3.24 16.95
CA GLU A 144 3.10 2.43 17.91
C GLU A 144 2.59 0.98 17.88
N LEU A 145 3.55 0.03 17.82
CA LEU A 145 3.28 -1.40 17.86
C LEU A 145 4.12 -2.05 18.98
N ARG A 146 3.53 -3.01 19.69
CA ARG A 146 4.24 -3.85 20.64
C ARG A 146 3.67 -5.27 20.62
N PRO A 147 4.38 -6.25 20.06
CA PRO A 147 3.99 -7.64 20.13
C PRO A 147 3.98 -8.16 21.56
N PRO A 148 3.10 -9.11 21.93
CA PRO A 148 3.17 -9.84 23.19
C PRO A 148 4.38 -10.79 23.19
N ALA A 149 4.69 -11.37 24.34
CA ALA A 149 5.72 -12.41 24.44
C ALA A 149 5.46 -13.60 23.51
N ARG A 150 4.19 -13.98 23.33
CA ARG A 150 3.72 -14.99 22.37
C ARG A 150 2.43 -14.50 21.71
N LEU A 151 2.37 -14.62 20.37
CA LEU A 151 1.18 -14.29 19.59
C LEU A 151 0.12 -15.39 19.75
N ASP A 152 -1.14 -15.00 19.75
CA ASP A 152 -2.29 -15.91 19.71
C ASP A 152 -2.74 -16.10 18.26
N LEU A 153 -2.11 -17.02 17.54
CA LEU A 153 -2.39 -17.24 16.13
C LEU A 153 -3.77 -17.87 15.89
N ASP A 154 -4.33 -18.58 16.89
CA ASP A 154 -5.66 -19.19 16.80
C ASP A 154 -6.79 -18.14 16.80
N SER A 155 -6.50 -16.96 17.33
CA SER A 155 -7.44 -15.81 17.37
C SER A 155 -7.37 -14.91 16.14
N MET A 156 -6.60 -15.31 15.09
CA MET A 156 -6.40 -14.49 13.89
C MET A 156 -7.73 -14.14 13.21
N ASP A 157 -7.93 -12.86 12.91
CA ASP A 157 -9.07 -12.39 12.11
C ASP A 157 -8.93 -12.86 10.66
N LEU A 158 -9.63 -13.94 10.33
CA LEU A 158 -9.57 -14.58 9.02
C LEU A 158 -10.19 -13.70 7.92
N ASP A 159 -11.17 -12.87 8.23
CA ASP A 159 -11.80 -12.00 7.24
C ASP A 159 -10.86 -10.84 6.85
N ALA A 160 -10.22 -10.21 7.83
CA ALA A 160 -9.19 -9.21 7.57
C ALA A 160 -8.00 -9.83 6.81
N ALA A 161 -7.52 -10.99 7.24
CA ALA A 161 -6.38 -11.68 6.64
C ALA A 161 -6.64 -12.08 5.17
N ARG A 162 -7.86 -12.55 4.83
CA ARG A 162 -8.24 -12.89 3.46
C ARG A 162 -8.36 -11.70 2.53
N ARG A 163 -8.51 -10.49 3.06
CA ARG A 163 -8.62 -9.25 2.28
C ARG A 163 -7.28 -8.64 1.90
N THR A 164 -6.18 -9.17 2.43
CA THR A 164 -4.83 -8.70 2.10
C THR A 164 -3.92 -9.84 1.66
N ARG A 165 -3.14 -9.62 0.59
CA ARG A 165 -2.09 -10.57 0.19
C ARG A 165 -0.89 -10.54 1.14
N THR A 166 -0.75 -9.49 1.91
CA THR A 166 0.39 -9.26 2.81
C THR A 166 0.52 -10.32 3.87
N ILE A 167 -0.55 -11.07 4.17
CA ILE A 167 -0.53 -12.16 5.16
C ILE A 167 0.57 -13.19 4.88
N ILE A 168 0.94 -13.40 3.61
CA ILE A 168 2.04 -14.32 3.24
C ILE A 168 3.39 -13.85 3.80
N MET A 169 3.55 -12.57 4.07
CA MET A 169 4.77 -12.00 4.64
C MET A 169 4.92 -12.28 6.13
N PHE A 170 3.90 -12.83 6.79
CA PHE A 170 4.00 -13.31 8.16
C PHE A 170 4.84 -14.59 8.27
N LEU A 171 5.05 -15.33 7.17
CA LEU A 171 5.86 -16.54 7.16
C LEU A 171 7.29 -16.28 7.66
N GLY A 172 7.93 -15.19 7.19
CA GLY A 172 9.30 -14.83 7.58
C GLY A 172 9.47 -14.57 9.07
N PRO A 173 8.66 -13.71 9.71
CA PRO A 173 8.73 -13.47 11.14
C PRO A 173 8.31 -14.67 12.01
N LEU A 174 7.24 -15.38 11.63
CA LEU A 174 6.66 -16.44 12.47
C LEU A 174 7.54 -17.70 12.57
N LEU A 175 8.32 -18.01 11.55
CA LEU A 175 9.17 -19.23 11.53
C LEU A 175 10.20 -19.28 12.67
N HIS A 176 10.46 -18.15 13.34
CA HIS A 176 11.43 -18.09 14.43
C HIS A 176 10.89 -18.55 15.78
N ASP A 177 9.58 -18.39 16.00
CA ASP A 177 8.97 -18.61 17.32
C ASP A 177 7.95 -19.75 17.32
N TYR A 178 7.59 -20.32 16.15
CA TYR A 178 6.55 -21.35 16.00
C TYR A 178 7.08 -22.54 15.20
N ALA A 179 6.94 -23.74 15.76
CA ALA A 179 7.28 -24.99 15.06
C ALA A 179 6.25 -25.38 14.01
N ASP A 180 4.99 -25.04 14.28
CA ASP A 180 3.85 -25.22 13.39
C ASP A 180 2.85 -24.08 13.56
N PHE A 181 2.23 -23.65 12.48
CA PHE A 181 1.21 -22.62 12.47
C PHE A 181 0.40 -22.63 11.16
N GLN A 182 -0.75 -21.98 11.17
CA GLN A 182 -1.61 -21.84 10.00
C GLN A 182 -1.79 -20.37 9.61
N LEU A 183 -1.81 -20.10 8.31
CA LEU A 183 -2.22 -18.81 7.76
C LEU A 183 -3.38 -19.02 6.78
N PRO A 184 -4.39 -18.13 6.74
CA PRO A 184 -5.45 -18.19 5.74
C PRO A 184 -4.87 -17.95 4.34
N TYR A 185 -5.57 -18.39 3.30
CA TYR A 185 -5.18 -18.06 1.95
C TYR A 185 -5.10 -16.56 1.76
N ALA A 186 -4.00 -16.12 1.14
CA ALA A 186 -3.81 -14.73 0.78
C ALA A 186 -4.88 -14.31 -0.23
N GLY A 187 -5.70 -13.33 0.15
CA GLY A 187 -6.63 -12.65 -0.72
C GLY A 187 -5.98 -11.51 -1.50
N GLY A 188 -6.74 -10.65 -2.10
CA GLY A 188 -6.27 -9.40 -2.71
C GLY A 188 -6.69 -9.18 -4.14
N CYS A 189 -5.88 -8.51 -4.92
CA CYS A 189 -6.20 -7.96 -6.22
C CYS A 189 -6.36 -9.03 -7.33
N ASP A 190 -7.38 -8.90 -8.18
CA ASP A 190 -7.69 -9.77 -9.33
C ASP A 190 -6.77 -9.51 -10.54
N LEU A 191 -5.46 -9.59 -10.34
CA LEU A 191 -4.46 -9.37 -11.41
C LEU A 191 -3.84 -10.67 -11.95
N GLY A 192 -4.60 -11.78 -11.91
CA GLY A 192 -4.15 -13.10 -12.37
C GLY A 192 -3.67 -14.04 -11.26
N LEU A 193 -3.33 -15.27 -11.63
CA LEU A 193 -2.84 -16.30 -10.72
C LEU A 193 -1.42 -15.97 -10.25
N ARG A 194 -1.30 -15.55 -8.99
CA ARG A 194 0.01 -15.36 -8.35
C ARG A 194 0.28 -16.52 -7.42
N THR A 195 1.23 -17.35 -7.78
CA THR A 195 1.71 -18.42 -6.92
C THR A 195 2.47 -17.88 -5.71
N ILE A 196 2.44 -18.61 -4.59
CA ILE A 196 3.27 -18.35 -3.40
C ILE A 196 4.57 -19.17 -3.43
N GLU A 197 4.77 -19.97 -4.48
CA GLU A 197 5.92 -20.90 -4.59
C GLU A 197 7.28 -20.19 -4.45
N PRO A 198 7.53 -18.99 -5.00
CA PRO A 198 8.79 -18.28 -4.78
C PRO A 198 9.08 -18.02 -3.30
N HIS A 199 8.06 -17.68 -2.49
CA HIS A 199 8.21 -17.52 -1.04
C HIS A 199 8.57 -18.84 -0.37
N MET A 200 7.88 -19.93 -0.75
CA MET A 200 8.14 -21.26 -0.18
C MET A 200 9.56 -21.74 -0.50
N ILE A 201 10.03 -21.54 -1.74
CA ILE A 201 11.40 -21.92 -2.15
C ILE A 201 12.41 -21.14 -1.32
N ALA A 202 12.25 -19.84 -1.14
CA ALA A 202 13.14 -19.00 -0.36
C ALA A 202 13.18 -19.43 1.11
N LEU A 203 12.04 -19.72 1.71
CA LEU A 203 11.92 -20.02 3.15
C LEU A 203 12.24 -21.48 3.49
N ARG A 204 12.24 -22.41 2.54
CA ARG A 204 12.74 -23.79 2.74
C ARG A 204 14.18 -23.82 3.22
N ALA A 205 14.99 -22.85 2.83
CA ALA A 205 16.37 -22.72 3.31
C ALA A 205 16.45 -22.54 4.83
N PHE A 206 15.41 -21.98 5.44
CA PHE A 206 15.28 -21.76 6.89
C PHE A 206 14.46 -22.85 7.60
N GLY A 207 14.20 -23.97 6.92
CA GLY A 207 13.46 -25.10 7.48
C GLY A 207 11.95 -25.01 7.35
N LEU A 208 11.40 -23.96 6.74
CA LEU A 208 9.95 -23.81 6.58
C LEU A 208 9.43 -24.69 5.44
N ARG A 209 8.40 -25.49 5.73
CA ARG A 209 7.60 -26.22 4.76
C ARG A 209 6.14 -25.74 4.87
N VAL A 210 5.55 -25.44 3.74
CA VAL A 210 4.17 -24.97 3.67
C VAL A 210 3.38 -25.91 2.77
N THR A 211 2.25 -26.40 3.29
CA THR A 211 1.30 -27.24 2.55
C THR A 211 -0.01 -26.47 2.40
N ALA A 212 -0.50 -26.33 1.17
CA ALA A 212 -1.81 -25.75 0.92
C ALA A 212 -2.90 -26.78 1.26
N THR A 213 -3.85 -26.39 2.11
CA THR A 213 -5.03 -27.18 2.48
C THR A 213 -6.30 -26.46 2.07
N HIS A 214 -7.47 -26.98 2.42
CA HIS A 214 -8.72 -26.33 2.04
C HIS A 214 -8.94 -25.03 2.84
N GLY A 215 -8.54 -23.89 2.28
CA GLY A 215 -8.76 -22.55 2.84
C GLY A 215 -7.59 -21.96 3.65
N SER A 216 -6.50 -22.70 3.84
CA SER A 216 -5.33 -22.24 4.59
C SER A 216 -4.00 -22.81 4.10
N TYR A 217 -2.92 -22.21 4.54
CA TYR A 217 -1.55 -22.70 4.45
C TYR A 217 -1.14 -23.26 5.79
N GLU A 218 -0.77 -24.54 5.83
CA GLU A 218 -0.18 -25.18 7.00
C GLU A 218 1.34 -25.09 6.90
N ALA A 219 1.95 -24.43 7.86
CA ALA A 219 3.38 -24.18 7.94
C ALA A 219 4.01 -25.03 9.03
N GLN A 220 5.11 -25.71 8.74
CA GLN A 220 5.93 -26.49 9.66
C GLN A 220 7.38 -26.05 9.55
N VAL A 221 8.06 -25.88 10.68
CA VAL A 221 9.45 -25.45 10.76
C VAL A 221 10.32 -26.56 11.32
N ASP A 222 11.26 -27.03 10.53
CA ASP A 222 12.31 -27.95 10.99
C ASP A 222 13.50 -27.15 11.54
N PRO A 223 13.69 -27.11 12.87
CA PRO A 223 14.74 -26.31 13.48
C PRO A 223 16.16 -26.88 13.25
N SER A 224 16.29 -28.09 12.70
CA SER A 224 17.58 -28.68 12.36
C SER A 224 18.15 -28.15 11.04
N ILE A 225 17.30 -27.62 10.16
CA ILE A 225 17.71 -27.05 8.88
C ILE A 225 18.29 -25.65 9.13
N ARG A 226 19.45 -25.41 8.54
CA ARG A 226 20.12 -24.11 8.52
C ARG A 226 20.30 -23.67 7.07
N PRO A 227 20.12 -22.38 6.75
CA PRO A 227 20.39 -21.89 5.41
C PRO A 227 21.84 -22.15 5.04
N ALA A 228 22.05 -22.51 3.79
CA ALA A 228 23.37 -22.44 3.20
C ALA A 228 23.86 -20.99 3.30
N LYS A 229 25.20 -20.78 3.32
CA LYS A 229 25.78 -19.43 3.38
C LYS A 229 25.17 -18.49 2.33
N ALA A 230 24.77 -19.00 1.17
CA ALA A 230 24.07 -18.24 0.14
C ALA A 230 22.78 -18.96 -0.28
N ILE A 231 21.69 -18.20 -0.38
CA ILE A 231 20.41 -18.61 -0.96
C ILE A 231 20.18 -17.81 -2.23
N VAL A 232 19.54 -18.41 -3.23
CA VAL A 232 19.23 -17.77 -4.50
C VAL A 232 17.72 -17.74 -4.64
N LEU A 233 17.16 -16.52 -4.75
CA LEU A 233 15.72 -16.35 -5.00
C LEU A 233 15.42 -16.72 -6.47
N THR A 234 14.39 -17.51 -6.69
CA THR A 234 13.96 -17.91 -8.03
C THR A 234 13.20 -16.80 -8.76
N GLU A 235 12.69 -15.82 -7.99
CA GLU A 235 12.02 -14.63 -8.47
C GLU A 235 12.62 -13.40 -7.79
N ARG A 236 12.93 -12.37 -8.56
CA ARG A 236 13.33 -11.05 -8.05
C ARG A 236 12.08 -10.25 -7.65
N GLY A 237 11.28 -10.84 -6.77
CA GLY A 237 10.07 -10.20 -6.24
C GLY A 237 10.36 -9.42 -4.97
N ASP A 238 9.66 -8.29 -4.79
CA ASP A 238 9.80 -7.44 -3.60
C ASP A 238 9.44 -8.24 -2.34
N THR A 239 8.21 -8.76 -2.27
CA THR A 239 7.71 -9.48 -1.10
C THR A 239 8.44 -10.80 -0.82
N VAL A 240 8.95 -11.47 -1.85
CA VAL A 240 9.81 -12.67 -1.68
C VAL A 240 11.12 -12.30 -1.02
N THR A 241 11.74 -11.20 -1.46
CA THR A 241 12.97 -10.68 -0.88
C THR A 241 12.74 -10.24 0.58
N GLU A 242 11.64 -9.56 0.85
CA GLU A 242 11.26 -9.11 2.19
C GLU A 242 11.04 -10.29 3.15
N ASN A 243 10.36 -11.35 2.72
CA ASN A 243 10.22 -12.57 3.52
C ASN A 243 11.57 -13.23 3.81
N ALA A 244 12.45 -13.33 2.81
CA ALA A 244 13.80 -13.89 3.00
C ALA A 244 14.64 -13.04 3.95
N LEU A 245 14.53 -11.70 3.88
CA LEU A 245 15.20 -10.79 4.81
C LEU A 245 14.69 -10.97 6.25
N MET A 246 13.38 -11.06 6.46
CA MET A 246 12.78 -11.27 7.77
C MET A 246 13.16 -12.64 8.36
N ALA A 247 13.26 -13.67 7.52
CA ALA A 247 13.77 -14.98 7.93
C ALA A 247 15.26 -14.93 8.30
N ALA A 248 16.08 -14.21 7.54
CA ALA A 248 17.50 -14.05 7.83
C ALA A 248 17.75 -13.17 9.07
N ALA A 249 16.88 -12.20 9.35
CA ALA A 249 17.07 -11.19 10.39
C ALA A 249 17.24 -11.75 11.80
N ARG A 250 16.60 -12.88 12.13
CA ARG A 250 16.74 -13.55 13.43
C ARG A 250 17.46 -14.90 13.34
N HIS A 251 17.91 -15.28 12.14
CA HIS A 251 18.73 -16.49 11.99
C HIS A 251 20.15 -16.23 12.54
N PRO A 252 20.67 -17.08 13.45
CA PRO A 252 22.03 -16.91 13.95
C PRO A 252 23.05 -17.16 12.85
N GLY A 253 23.92 -16.19 12.59
CA GLY A 253 24.97 -16.27 11.59
C GLY A 253 24.72 -15.43 10.34
N GLU A 254 25.51 -15.70 9.31
CA GLU A 254 25.49 -14.95 8.06
C GLU A 254 24.66 -15.68 7.00
N THR A 255 23.81 -14.94 6.29
CA THR A 255 23.08 -15.40 5.12
C THR A 255 23.29 -14.41 3.98
N VAL A 256 23.68 -14.88 2.80
CA VAL A 256 23.76 -14.10 1.57
C VAL A 256 22.54 -14.40 0.72
N ILE A 257 21.73 -13.38 0.42
CA ILE A 257 20.54 -13.49 -0.43
C ILE A 257 20.92 -12.96 -1.82
N ARG A 258 20.86 -13.82 -2.84
CA ARG A 258 21.15 -13.49 -4.24
C ARG A 258 19.89 -13.42 -5.06
N ASN A 259 19.92 -12.64 -6.13
CA ASN A 259 18.77 -12.29 -6.97
C ASN A 259 17.65 -11.57 -6.16
N ALA A 260 18.06 -10.83 -5.15
CA ALA A 260 17.16 -10.02 -4.33
C ALA A 260 16.61 -8.84 -5.12
N SER A 261 15.40 -8.40 -4.82
CA SER A 261 14.91 -7.10 -5.25
C SER A 261 15.69 -5.98 -4.55
N SER A 262 15.98 -4.92 -5.27
CA SER A 262 16.62 -3.71 -4.77
C SER A 262 15.66 -2.50 -4.75
N ASN A 263 14.37 -2.75 -4.84
CA ASN A 263 13.33 -1.72 -4.90
C ASN A 263 13.22 -0.93 -3.58
N TYR A 264 12.58 0.23 -3.61
CA TYR A 264 12.50 1.18 -2.48
C TYR A 264 11.94 0.56 -1.19
N MET A 265 10.87 -0.26 -1.26
CA MET A 265 10.28 -0.89 -0.08
C MET A 265 11.22 -1.93 0.55
N VAL A 266 12.00 -2.64 -0.26
CA VAL A 266 13.01 -3.59 0.22
C VAL A 266 14.15 -2.86 0.92
N GLN A 267 14.57 -1.71 0.38
CA GLN A 267 15.58 -0.85 1.02
C GLN A 267 15.07 -0.31 2.36
N ASP A 268 13.82 0.16 2.43
CA ASP A 268 13.20 0.57 3.69
C ASP A 268 13.21 -0.55 4.74
N LEU A 269 12.84 -1.77 4.35
CA LEU A 269 12.93 -2.91 5.26
C LEU A 269 14.36 -3.16 5.72
N CYS A 270 15.36 -3.08 4.84
CA CYS A 270 16.76 -3.24 5.21
C CYS A 270 17.19 -2.19 6.24
N PHE A 271 16.82 -0.93 6.05
CA PHE A 271 17.13 0.16 6.98
C PHE A 271 16.43 -0.04 8.34
N TYR A 272 15.18 -0.47 8.33
CA TYR A 272 14.48 -0.82 9.56
C TYR A 272 15.16 -1.99 10.30
N LEU A 273 15.58 -3.03 9.59
CA LEU A 273 16.31 -4.15 10.18
C LEU A 273 17.65 -3.69 10.79
N GLN A 274 18.36 -2.76 10.14
CA GLN A 274 19.56 -2.15 10.71
C GLN A 274 19.25 -1.37 11.99
N ALA A 275 18.14 -0.65 12.05
CA ALA A 275 17.68 0.04 13.26
C ALA A 275 17.34 -0.95 14.40
N LEU A 276 16.96 -2.18 14.08
CA LEU A 276 16.78 -3.27 15.04
C LEU A 276 18.10 -3.94 15.48
N GLY A 277 19.24 -3.55 14.94
CA GLY A 277 20.55 -4.10 15.24
C GLY A 277 21.00 -5.24 14.33
N VAL A 278 20.24 -5.58 13.30
CA VAL A 278 20.61 -6.57 12.28
C VAL A 278 21.63 -5.94 11.32
N THR A 279 22.71 -6.65 10.99
CA THR A 279 23.62 -6.17 9.95
C THR A 279 23.06 -6.54 8.58
N VAL A 280 22.87 -5.54 7.74
CA VAL A 280 22.44 -5.71 6.33
C VAL A 280 23.39 -4.91 5.45
N GLU A 281 24.07 -5.59 4.53
CA GLU A 281 24.99 -5.01 3.54
C GLU A 281 24.48 -5.27 2.12
N GLY A 282 24.88 -4.44 1.17
CA GLY A 282 24.47 -4.55 -0.23
C GLY A 282 23.08 -3.97 -0.53
N ILE A 283 22.58 -3.10 0.36
CA ILE A 283 21.27 -2.44 0.18
C ILE A 283 21.27 -1.68 -1.17
N GLY A 284 20.18 -1.81 -1.93
CA GLY A 284 20.07 -1.24 -3.28
C GLY A 284 20.72 -2.08 -4.38
N THR A 285 21.25 -3.26 -4.04
CA THR A 285 21.81 -4.22 -5.02
C THR A 285 21.03 -5.54 -5.03
N THR A 286 21.37 -6.43 -5.95
CA THR A 286 20.73 -7.75 -6.07
C THR A 286 21.34 -8.82 -5.17
N THR A 287 22.31 -8.45 -4.33
CA THR A 287 22.95 -9.34 -3.37
C THR A 287 22.98 -8.69 -2.01
N LEU A 288 22.27 -9.26 -1.07
CA LEU A 288 22.19 -8.78 0.30
C LEU A 288 22.94 -9.75 1.21
N ARG A 289 23.78 -9.21 2.10
CA ARG A 289 24.44 -9.95 3.16
C ARG A 289 23.80 -9.59 4.49
N VAL A 290 23.22 -10.57 5.17
CA VAL A 290 22.51 -10.39 6.43
C VAL A 290 23.24 -11.15 7.54
N VAL A 291 23.55 -10.49 8.66
CA VAL A 291 23.97 -11.14 9.89
C VAL A 291 22.88 -10.97 10.92
N GLY A 292 22.17 -12.06 11.18
CA GLY A 292 20.96 -12.03 12.00
C GLY A 292 21.25 -11.92 13.51
N VAL A 293 20.25 -11.40 14.23
CA VAL A 293 20.24 -11.26 15.68
C VAL A 293 19.13 -12.13 16.25
N PRO A 294 19.42 -13.25 16.95
CA PRO A 294 18.40 -14.22 17.38
C PRO A 294 17.28 -13.64 18.26
N HIS A 295 17.63 -12.66 19.10
CA HIS A 295 16.69 -11.97 19.98
C HIS A 295 16.74 -10.47 19.70
N ILE A 296 15.61 -9.90 19.36
CA ILE A 296 15.43 -8.47 19.14
C ILE A 296 14.37 -7.97 20.12
N ASP A 297 14.79 -7.10 21.05
CA ASP A 297 13.93 -6.48 22.06
C ASP A 297 14.45 -5.06 22.29
N VAL A 298 14.09 -4.16 21.38
CA VAL A 298 14.55 -2.77 21.39
C VAL A 298 13.37 -1.81 21.17
N ASP A 299 13.44 -0.64 21.78
CA ASP A 299 12.57 0.46 21.43
C ASP A 299 13.16 1.17 20.21
N VAL A 300 12.42 1.16 19.10
CA VAL A 300 12.87 1.71 17.83
C VAL A 300 11.83 2.64 17.22
N GLU A 301 12.29 3.71 16.60
CA GLU A 301 11.50 4.60 15.76
C GLU A 301 12.04 4.55 14.34
N TYR A 302 11.13 4.48 13.37
CA TYR A 302 11.50 4.47 11.95
C TYR A 302 10.47 5.23 11.11
N SER A 303 10.95 6.00 10.13
CA SER A 303 10.12 6.70 9.16
C SER A 303 10.23 6.00 7.81
N PRO A 304 9.14 5.45 7.24
CA PRO A 304 9.17 4.96 5.87
C PRO A 304 9.56 6.07 4.89
N SER A 305 10.18 5.70 3.77
CA SER A 305 10.45 6.64 2.68
C SER A 305 9.15 7.10 2.00
N GLU A 306 9.23 8.19 1.28
CA GLU A 306 8.17 8.71 0.43
C GLU A 306 7.85 7.74 -0.72
N ASP A 307 6.60 7.76 -1.19
CA ASP A 307 6.09 6.83 -2.20
C ASP A 307 6.38 7.32 -3.63
N PRO A 308 7.31 6.67 -4.38
CA PRO A 308 7.58 7.05 -5.76
C PRO A 308 6.37 6.85 -6.69
N ILE A 309 5.46 5.93 -6.33
CA ILE A 309 4.26 5.67 -7.13
C ILE A 309 3.25 6.81 -6.96
N GLU A 310 3.14 7.35 -5.74
CA GLU A 310 2.32 8.55 -5.52
C GLU A 310 2.93 9.76 -6.22
N ALA A 311 4.24 9.94 -6.14
CA ALA A 311 4.94 11.00 -6.87
C ALA A 311 4.64 10.92 -8.38
N MET A 312 4.70 9.72 -8.97
CA MET A 312 4.38 9.51 -10.37
C MET A 312 2.90 9.77 -10.69
N SER A 313 1.97 9.43 -9.78
CA SER A 313 0.54 9.71 -9.98
C SER A 313 0.24 11.21 -10.00
N LEU A 314 0.88 11.99 -9.13
CA LEU A 314 0.76 13.45 -9.09
C LEU A 314 1.38 14.11 -10.35
N LEU A 315 2.50 13.57 -10.80
CA LEU A 315 3.15 13.99 -12.03
C LEU A 315 2.24 13.70 -13.25
N ALA A 316 1.64 12.52 -13.32
CA ALA A 316 0.68 12.17 -14.36
C ALA A 316 -0.56 13.07 -14.32
N ALA A 317 -1.06 13.44 -13.13
CA ALA A 317 -2.15 14.39 -12.96
C ALA A 317 -1.81 15.76 -13.56
N ALA A 318 -0.59 16.26 -13.30
CA ALA A 318 -0.13 17.53 -13.87
C ALA A 318 -0.02 17.47 -15.40
N VAL A 319 0.52 16.37 -15.93
CA VAL A 319 0.67 16.18 -17.39
C VAL A 319 -0.68 16.14 -18.08
N VAL A 320 -1.61 15.30 -17.60
CA VAL A 320 -2.90 15.10 -18.27
C VAL A 320 -3.79 16.35 -18.25
N THR A 321 -3.67 17.18 -17.19
CA THR A 321 -4.39 18.45 -17.05
C THR A 321 -3.65 19.64 -17.66
N GLY A 322 -2.43 19.44 -18.16
CA GLY A 322 -1.58 20.50 -18.68
C GLY A 322 -1.25 21.55 -17.62
N SER A 323 -0.94 21.14 -16.42
CA SER A 323 -0.82 21.97 -15.23
C SER A 323 0.63 22.16 -14.78
N GLU A 324 0.89 23.32 -14.18
CA GLU A 324 2.11 23.61 -13.45
C GLU A 324 1.86 23.46 -11.95
N ILE A 325 2.45 22.44 -11.33
CA ILE A 325 2.40 22.18 -9.89
C ILE A 325 3.78 21.89 -9.35
N THR A 326 3.98 22.09 -8.06
CA THR A 326 5.19 21.64 -7.35
C THR A 326 4.88 20.40 -6.54
N ILE A 327 5.50 19.28 -6.90
CA ILE A 327 5.42 18.03 -6.15
C ILE A 327 6.63 18.00 -5.21
N ARG A 328 6.40 18.13 -3.91
CA ARG A 328 7.48 18.16 -2.91
C ARG A 328 7.75 16.76 -2.38
N ARG A 329 8.95 16.54 -1.88
CA ARG A 329 9.39 15.28 -1.25
C ARG A 329 9.38 14.09 -2.24
N VAL A 330 9.77 14.33 -3.49
CA VAL A 330 9.89 13.27 -4.50
C VAL A 330 11.14 12.43 -4.22
N PRO A 331 11.04 11.11 -4.03
CA PRO A 331 12.19 10.23 -3.81
C PRO A 331 12.95 10.00 -5.12
N ILE A 332 13.88 10.90 -5.42
CA ILE A 332 14.49 11.05 -6.75
C ILE A 332 15.18 9.80 -7.26
N GLU A 333 15.88 9.06 -6.40
CA GLU A 333 16.59 7.83 -6.77
C GLU A 333 15.67 6.70 -7.28
N PHE A 334 14.39 6.77 -6.96
CA PHE A 334 13.36 5.82 -7.41
C PHE A 334 12.49 6.38 -8.55
N MET A 335 12.85 7.54 -9.09
CA MET A 335 12.15 8.22 -10.18
C MET A 335 13.06 8.52 -11.38
N GLU A 336 14.34 8.15 -11.32
CA GLU A 336 15.32 8.51 -12.36
C GLU A 336 14.94 7.99 -13.74
N ILE A 337 14.51 6.72 -13.85
CA ILE A 337 14.14 6.14 -15.14
C ILE A 337 12.81 6.70 -15.67
N GLU A 338 11.85 6.94 -14.76
CA GLU A 338 10.59 7.58 -15.09
C GLU A 338 10.81 8.98 -15.66
N LEU A 339 11.64 9.77 -15.01
CA LEU A 339 11.97 11.13 -15.46
C LEU A 339 12.78 11.12 -16.77
N ALA A 340 13.69 10.16 -16.94
CA ALA A 340 14.44 10.00 -18.19
C ALA A 340 13.51 9.68 -19.36
N LEU A 341 12.56 8.74 -19.18
CA LEU A 341 11.57 8.42 -20.21
C LEU A 341 10.65 9.61 -20.52
N LEU A 342 10.22 10.35 -19.52
CA LEU A 342 9.41 11.55 -19.71
C LEU A 342 10.18 12.66 -20.43
N HIS A 343 11.47 12.81 -20.14
CA HIS A 343 12.34 13.74 -20.84
C HIS A 343 12.46 13.38 -22.33
N GLU A 344 12.65 12.10 -22.66
CA GLU A 344 12.66 11.61 -24.04
C GLU A 344 11.33 11.85 -24.77
N MET A 345 10.21 11.83 -24.02
CA MET A 345 8.90 12.19 -24.54
C MET A 345 8.72 13.71 -24.71
N GLY A 346 9.68 14.53 -24.27
CA GLY A 346 9.66 15.99 -24.38
C GLY A 346 9.10 16.72 -23.16
N MET A 347 8.93 16.03 -22.04
CA MET A 347 8.51 16.68 -20.80
C MET A 347 9.62 17.59 -20.25
N THR A 348 9.24 18.78 -19.83
CA THR A 348 10.11 19.71 -19.14
C THR A 348 9.71 19.82 -17.67
N TYR A 349 10.70 19.87 -16.79
CA TYR A 349 10.49 20.05 -15.34
C TYR A 349 11.73 20.68 -14.71
N GLU A 350 11.56 21.21 -13.51
CA GLU A 350 12.65 21.71 -12.67
C GLU A 350 12.70 20.91 -11.38
N ILE A 351 13.91 20.64 -10.87
CA ILE A 351 14.12 19.98 -9.58
C ILE A 351 14.94 20.88 -8.66
N SER A 352 14.64 20.83 -7.35
CA SER A 352 15.42 21.51 -6.32
C SER A 352 16.76 20.82 -6.07
N GLU A 353 17.58 21.41 -5.19
CA GLU A 353 18.67 20.67 -4.55
C GLU A 353 18.12 19.46 -3.77
N GLU A 354 18.94 18.41 -3.66
CA GLU A 354 18.60 17.21 -2.91
C GLU A 354 18.61 17.48 -1.40
N TYR A 355 17.66 16.85 -0.68
CA TYR A 355 17.62 16.88 0.77
C TYR A 355 17.18 15.51 1.32
N PRO A 356 17.52 15.15 2.58
CA PRO A 356 17.20 13.85 3.13
C PRO A 356 15.72 13.75 3.52
N SER A 357 15.16 12.54 3.37
CA SER A 357 13.88 12.14 3.97
C SER A 357 13.98 12.07 5.50
N ALA A 358 12.84 11.91 6.17
CA ALA A 358 12.79 11.74 7.62
C ALA A 358 13.57 10.51 8.13
N ASN A 359 13.79 9.49 7.30
CA ASN A 359 14.66 8.35 7.63
C ASN A 359 16.15 8.68 7.54
N GLY A 360 16.52 9.86 7.00
CA GLY A 360 17.91 10.27 6.82
C GLY A 360 18.68 9.55 5.71
N LEU A 361 18.05 8.64 4.98
CA LEU A 361 18.70 7.73 4.03
C LEU A 361 18.21 7.90 2.60
N THR A 362 16.92 8.20 2.41
CA THR A 362 16.32 8.45 1.10
C THR A 362 16.54 9.87 0.67
N ARG A 363 16.95 10.09 -0.58
CA ARG A 363 17.16 11.41 -1.17
C ARG A 363 15.88 11.96 -1.78
N LEU A 364 15.51 13.17 -1.41
CA LEU A 364 14.32 13.85 -1.88
C LEU A 364 14.67 15.10 -2.69
N VAL A 365 13.77 15.46 -3.61
CA VAL A 365 13.76 16.74 -4.32
C VAL A 365 12.33 17.29 -4.35
N ASP A 366 12.19 18.58 -4.60
CA ASP A 366 10.94 19.19 -5.03
C ASP A 366 10.96 19.29 -6.56
N LEU A 367 9.92 18.78 -7.21
CA LEU A 367 9.78 18.74 -8.66
C LEU A 367 8.67 19.70 -9.10
N ARG A 368 9.00 20.69 -9.94
CA ARG A 368 8.04 21.57 -10.58
C ARG A 368 7.79 21.14 -12.00
N THR A 369 6.53 20.86 -12.35
CA THR A 369 6.13 20.47 -13.69
C THR A 369 5.98 21.68 -14.59
N ILE A 370 6.43 21.59 -15.85
CA ILE A 370 6.28 22.63 -16.84
C ILE A 370 5.46 22.06 -18.00
N PRO A 371 4.22 22.54 -18.22
CA PRO A 371 3.37 22.06 -19.31
C PRO A 371 4.00 22.26 -20.68
N GLY A 372 3.93 21.25 -21.53
CA GLY A 372 4.45 21.29 -22.88
C GLY A 372 3.94 20.14 -23.74
N PRO A 373 4.16 20.20 -25.06
CA PRO A 373 3.76 19.12 -25.96
C PRO A 373 4.64 17.89 -25.74
N LEU A 374 3.99 16.71 -25.71
CA LEU A 374 4.66 15.43 -25.60
C LEU A 374 4.63 14.68 -26.93
N LYS A 375 5.61 13.81 -27.16
CA LYS A 375 5.72 12.91 -28.31
C LYS A 375 5.80 11.47 -27.82
N ALA A 376 5.23 10.55 -28.58
CA ALA A 376 5.40 9.13 -28.34
C ALA A 376 6.88 8.73 -28.41
N PRO A 377 7.38 7.86 -27.53
CA PRO A 377 8.73 7.36 -27.61
C PRO A 377 8.90 6.45 -28.85
N ILE A 378 10.16 6.27 -29.27
CA ILE A 378 10.47 5.42 -30.43
C ILE A 378 10.22 3.95 -30.16
N ASP A 379 10.50 3.50 -28.93
CA ASP A 379 10.31 2.12 -28.51
C ASP A 379 9.12 1.98 -27.55
N LYS A 380 8.74 0.75 -27.27
CA LYS A 380 7.71 0.42 -26.28
C LYS A 380 8.12 0.84 -24.88
N ILE A 381 7.14 1.18 -24.05
CA ILE A 381 7.32 1.37 -22.59
C ILE A 381 6.96 0.06 -21.90
N HIS A 382 7.87 -0.46 -21.08
CA HIS A 382 7.71 -1.71 -20.36
C HIS A 382 8.43 -1.66 -19.01
N PRO A 383 7.96 -2.40 -17.99
CA PRO A 383 8.60 -2.39 -16.68
C PRO A 383 9.83 -3.29 -16.67
N MET A 384 10.72 -2.97 -15.74
CA MET A 384 11.88 -3.81 -15.39
C MET A 384 12.08 -3.75 -13.87
N PRO A 385 12.64 -4.80 -13.25
CA PRO A 385 13.04 -4.71 -11.84
C PRO A 385 13.96 -3.51 -11.61
N PHE A 386 13.81 -2.86 -10.44
CA PHE A 386 14.63 -1.70 -10.10
C PHE A 386 16.14 -1.98 -10.36
N PRO A 387 16.90 -1.05 -10.95
CA PRO A 387 16.59 0.36 -11.22
C PRO A 387 15.86 0.62 -12.56
N GLY A 388 15.24 -0.38 -13.19
CA GLY A 388 14.38 -0.17 -14.35
C GLY A 388 13.03 0.43 -13.96
N LEU A 389 12.17 0.66 -14.97
CA LEU A 389 10.85 1.26 -14.78
C LEU A 389 9.99 0.45 -13.81
N ASN A 390 9.53 1.11 -12.76
CA ASN A 390 8.69 0.47 -11.75
C ASN A 390 7.37 -0.01 -12.38
N ILE A 391 7.03 -1.27 -12.11
CA ILE A 391 5.81 -1.90 -12.64
C ILE A 391 4.53 -1.16 -12.24
N ASP A 392 4.49 -0.54 -11.06
CA ASP A 392 3.34 0.22 -10.58
C ASP A 392 3.22 1.61 -11.22
N ASN A 393 4.31 2.13 -11.80
CA ASN A 393 4.31 3.37 -12.56
C ASN A 393 3.86 3.20 -14.02
N LEU A 394 3.92 1.98 -14.54
CA LEU A 394 3.56 1.70 -15.95
C LEU A 394 2.16 2.18 -16.34
N PRO A 395 1.09 1.99 -15.56
CA PRO A 395 -0.24 2.49 -15.91
C PRO A 395 -0.32 4.01 -16.09
N PHE A 396 0.49 4.79 -15.36
CA PHE A 396 0.56 6.24 -15.52
C PHE A 396 1.21 6.64 -16.85
N PHE A 397 2.15 5.86 -17.35
CA PHE A 397 2.70 6.05 -18.71
C PHE A 397 1.65 5.81 -19.79
N ALA A 398 0.67 4.93 -19.57
CA ALA A 398 -0.44 4.78 -20.51
C ALA A 398 -1.30 6.07 -20.60
N LEU A 399 -1.55 6.71 -19.45
CA LEU A 399 -2.25 8.00 -19.39
C LEU A 399 -1.45 9.12 -20.08
N ILE A 400 -0.15 9.19 -19.81
CA ILE A 400 0.76 10.18 -20.41
C ILE A 400 0.89 9.95 -21.93
N ALA A 401 0.99 8.70 -22.37
CA ALA A 401 1.00 8.34 -23.79
C ALA A 401 -0.26 8.81 -24.51
N ALA A 402 -1.42 8.77 -23.84
CA ALA A 402 -2.66 9.30 -24.39
C ALA A 402 -2.66 10.83 -24.56
N CYS A 403 -1.71 11.55 -23.92
CA CYS A 403 -1.48 12.99 -24.13
C CYS A 403 -0.41 13.29 -25.19
N ALA A 404 0.41 12.31 -25.56
CA ALA A 404 1.53 12.48 -26.48
C ALA A 404 1.09 12.38 -27.94
N THR A 405 1.76 13.11 -28.82
CA THR A 405 1.54 12.98 -30.27
C THR A 405 2.22 11.72 -30.80
N GLY A 406 1.46 10.86 -31.44
CA GLY A 406 1.92 9.60 -32.03
C GLY A 406 1.38 8.38 -31.30
N GLN A 407 1.95 7.24 -31.62
CA GLN A 407 1.49 5.94 -31.16
C GLN A 407 2.50 5.33 -30.19
N THR A 408 2.05 4.92 -29.01
CA THR A 408 2.89 4.33 -27.96
C THR A 408 2.41 2.93 -27.65
N MET A 409 3.31 1.97 -27.59
CA MET A 409 3.04 0.63 -27.08
C MET A 409 3.39 0.55 -25.59
N ILE A 410 2.41 0.17 -24.78
CA ILE A 410 2.61 -0.19 -23.37
C ILE A 410 2.60 -1.71 -23.25
N HIS A 411 3.66 -2.28 -22.69
CA HIS A 411 3.81 -3.73 -22.53
C HIS A 411 3.95 -4.11 -21.05
N ASP A 412 2.86 -4.59 -20.45
CA ASP A 412 2.82 -5.08 -19.07
C ASP A 412 3.04 -6.60 -19.04
N TRP A 413 4.30 -7.03 -19.03
CA TRP A 413 4.65 -8.44 -19.05
C TRP A 413 4.62 -9.10 -17.65
N VAL A 414 4.51 -8.32 -16.56
CA VAL A 414 4.55 -8.82 -15.18
C VAL A 414 3.18 -9.28 -14.69
N TYR A 415 2.13 -8.52 -15.01
CA TYR A 415 0.76 -8.85 -14.60
C TYR A 415 -0.05 -9.40 -15.78
N GLU A 416 -0.64 -10.58 -15.61
CA GLU A 416 -1.30 -11.30 -16.70
C GLU A 416 -2.48 -10.55 -17.35
N ASN A 417 -3.22 -9.76 -16.57
CA ASN A 417 -4.46 -9.15 -17.05
C ASN A 417 -4.57 -7.64 -16.80
N ARG A 418 -3.52 -6.98 -16.31
CA ARG A 418 -3.64 -5.56 -15.94
C ARG A 418 -3.76 -4.63 -17.14
N ALA A 419 -3.12 -4.94 -18.25
CA ALA A 419 -3.19 -4.14 -19.47
C ALA A 419 -4.62 -4.01 -19.99
N ILE A 420 -5.47 -5.02 -19.78
CA ILE A 420 -6.88 -5.00 -20.18
C ILE A 420 -7.61 -3.81 -19.55
N TYR A 421 -7.33 -3.47 -18.28
CA TYR A 421 -7.99 -2.36 -17.60
C TYR A 421 -7.63 -0.98 -18.17
N LEU A 422 -6.54 -0.86 -18.93
CA LEU A 422 -6.18 0.39 -19.60
C LEU A 422 -7.13 0.73 -20.75
N THR A 423 -7.88 -0.25 -21.25
CA THR A 423 -8.95 -0.01 -22.25
C THR A 423 -10.10 0.84 -21.71
N GLU A 424 -10.25 0.95 -20.37
CA GLU A 424 -11.23 1.83 -19.74
C GLU A 424 -11.02 3.31 -20.12
N LEU A 425 -9.82 3.70 -20.49
CA LEU A 425 -9.50 5.03 -21.01
C LEU A 425 -10.28 5.37 -22.29
N THR A 426 -10.76 4.38 -23.02
CA THR A 426 -11.60 4.60 -24.23
C THR A 426 -12.93 5.27 -23.87
N LYS A 427 -13.47 5.01 -22.67
CA LYS A 427 -14.72 5.61 -22.19
C LYS A 427 -14.59 7.12 -22.02
N VAL A 428 -13.41 7.61 -21.64
CA VAL A 428 -13.11 9.04 -21.51
C VAL A 428 -12.46 9.66 -22.76
N GLY A 429 -12.45 8.93 -23.88
CA GLY A 429 -12.08 9.47 -25.19
C GLY A 429 -10.74 9.04 -25.74
N ALA A 430 -9.91 8.30 -25.01
CA ALA A 430 -8.64 7.83 -25.50
C ALA A 430 -8.79 6.75 -26.59
N LYS A 431 -7.84 6.70 -27.52
CA LYS A 431 -7.74 5.64 -28.51
C LYS A 431 -6.77 4.58 -28.01
N VAL A 432 -7.32 3.52 -27.44
CA VAL A 432 -6.56 2.40 -26.89
C VAL A 432 -6.96 1.12 -27.62
N GLN A 433 -6.01 0.45 -28.19
CA GLN A 433 -6.19 -0.85 -28.84
C GLN A 433 -5.50 -1.94 -28.00
N LEU A 434 -6.28 -2.89 -27.50
CA LEU A 434 -5.74 -4.09 -26.87
C LEU A 434 -5.20 -5.03 -27.94
N LEU A 435 -3.91 -5.35 -27.88
CA LEU A 435 -3.26 -6.31 -28.78
C LEU A 435 -3.34 -7.74 -28.22
N ASP A 436 -3.12 -7.87 -26.92
CA ASP A 436 -3.25 -9.09 -26.13
C ASP A 436 -3.35 -8.71 -24.63
N PRO A 437 -3.48 -9.66 -23.69
CA PRO A 437 -3.60 -9.37 -22.27
C PRO A 437 -2.47 -8.54 -21.66
N HIS A 438 -1.33 -8.46 -22.32
CA HIS A 438 -0.13 -7.77 -21.85
C HIS A 438 0.19 -6.47 -22.60
N ARG A 439 -0.37 -6.26 -23.80
CA ARG A 439 0.03 -5.15 -24.66
C ARG A 439 -1.15 -4.32 -25.13
N VAL A 440 -1.00 -3.02 -24.95
CA VAL A 440 -1.92 -2.04 -25.52
C VAL A 440 -1.16 -1.03 -26.37
N LEU A 441 -1.83 -0.57 -27.43
CA LEU A 441 -1.37 0.49 -28.29
C LEU A 441 -2.22 1.71 -28.05
N ILE A 442 -1.58 2.85 -27.77
CA ILE A 442 -2.25 4.11 -27.43
C ILE A 442 -1.88 5.15 -28.49
N ASP A 443 -2.90 5.73 -29.12
CA ASP A 443 -2.75 6.76 -30.15
C ASP A 443 -3.23 8.11 -29.60
N GLY A 444 -2.30 9.04 -29.44
CA GLY A 444 -2.56 10.37 -28.89
C GLY A 444 -2.22 11.49 -29.87
N PRO A 445 -2.54 12.76 -29.53
CA PRO A 445 -3.14 13.20 -28.28
C PRO A 445 -4.65 12.96 -28.21
N THR A 446 -5.12 12.69 -27.01
CA THR A 446 -6.53 12.43 -26.71
C THR A 446 -7.33 13.72 -26.59
N ARG A 447 -8.52 13.74 -27.18
CA ARG A 447 -9.55 14.72 -26.87
C ARG A 447 -10.47 14.16 -25.76
N TRP A 448 -10.15 14.51 -24.53
CA TRP A 448 -10.84 14.00 -23.35
C TRP A 448 -12.31 14.39 -23.33
N ARG A 449 -13.16 13.50 -22.82
CA ARG A 449 -14.61 13.71 -22.64
C ARG A 449 -15.09 13.11 -21.33
N ALA A 450 -16.05 13.78 -20.70
CA ALA A 450 -16.69 13.31 -19.49
C ALA A 450 -17.46 12.00 -19.73
N ALA A 451 -17.46 11.11 -18.73
CA ALA A 451 -18.11 9.82 -18.79
C ALA A 451 -18.45 9.29 -17.39
N GLU A 452 -19.37 8.33 -17.34
CA GLU A 452 -19.58 7.48 -16.18
C GLU A 452 -18.83 6.16 -16.40
N VAL A 453 -18.00 5.77 -15.42
CA VAL A 453 -17.18 4.55 -15.48
C VAL A 453 -17.26 3.82 -14.16
N ILE A 454 -17.41 2.49 -14.20
CA ILE A 454 -17.19 1.64 -13.03
C ILE A 454 -15.66 1.53 -12.81
N CYS A 455 -15.20 1.85 -11.62
CA CYS A 455 -13.78 1.81 -11.30
C CYS A 455 -13.23 0.40 -11.54
N PRO A 456 -12.13 0.26 -12.30
CA PRO A 456 -11.46 -1.02 -12.44
C PRO A 456 -11.13 -1.64 -11.09
N PRO A 457 -11.17 -2.97 -10.92
CA PRO A 457 -10.87 -3.64 -9.65
C PRO A 457 -9.37 -3.62 -9.29
N ALA A 458 -8.55 -2.98 -10.10
CA ALA A 458 -7.11 -2.80 -9.90
C ALA A 458 -6.79 -1.35 -9.51
N LEU A 459 -5.97 -1.18 -8.47
CA LEU A 459 -5.68 0.13 -7.85
C LEU A 459 -5.15 1.15 -8.87
N ARG A 460 -4.07 0.84 -9.58
CA ARG A 460 -3.41 1.81 -10.48
C ARG A 460 -4.25 2.15 -11.70
N PRO A 461 -4.87 1.19 -12.41
CA PRO A 461 -5.83 1.49 -13.46
C PRO A 461 -7.02 2.35 -12.99
N GLY A 462 -7.53 2.12 -11.77
CA GLY A 462 -8.59 2.95 -11.19
C GLY A 462 -8.18 4.42 -11.04
N VAL A 463 -6.97 4.66 -10.51
CA VAL A 463 -6.41 6.02 -10.40
C VAL A 463 -6.16 6.64 -11.77
N VAL A 464 -5.68 5.88 -12.74
CA VAL A 464 -5.46 6.36 -14.12
C VAL A 464 -6.77 6.89 -14.75
N VAL A 465 -7.89 6.19 -14.54
CA VAL A 465 -9.21 6.65 -15.00
C VAL A 465 -9.64 7.93 -14.28
N LEU A 466 -9.46 8.00 -12.96
CA LEU A 466 -9.73 9.22 -12.18
C LEU A 466 -8.95 10.43 -12.72
N LEU A 467 -7.64 10.26 -12.95
CA LEU A 467 -6.78 11.32 -13.47
C LEU A 467 -7.19 11.76 -14.90
N ALA A 468 -7.59 10.83 -15.75
CA ALA A 468 -8.13 11.14 -17.07
C ALA A 468 -9.43 11.97 -16.99
N MET A 469 -10.29 11.68 -16.02
CA MET A 469 -11.50 12.45 -15.76
C MET A 469 -11.23 13.88 -15.30
N LEU A 470 -10.11 14.15 -14.61
CA LEU A 470 -9.71 15.52 -14.28
C LEU A 470 -9.44 16.38 -15.52
N ALA A 471 -8.94 15.77 -16.59
CA ALA A 471 -8.69 16.47 -17.85
C ALA A 471 -9.94 16.60 -18.74
N ALA A 472 -10.95 15.79 -18.51
CA ALA A 472 -12.16 15.73 -19.34
C ALA A 472 -13.11 16.88 -19.02
N PRO A 473 -13.41 17.81 -19.95
CA PRO A 473 -14.36 18.88 -19.70
C PRO A 473 -15.76 18.32 -19.39
N GLY A 474 -16.40 18.86 -18.35
CA GLY A 474 -17.72 18.44 -17.88
C GLY A 474 -17.65 17.58 -16.61
N THR A 475 -18.75 16.92 -16.29
CA THR A 475 -18.88 16.12 -15.06
C THR A 475 -18.78 14.64 -15.40
N SER A 476 -17.84 13.97 -14.76
CA SER A 476 -17.67 12.52 -14.81
C SER A 476 -18.06 11.87 -13.49
N GLU A 477 -18.45 10.60 -13.52
CA GLU A 477 -18.67 9.78 -12.32
C GLU A 477 -17.82 8.51 -12.38
N LEU A 478 -17.01 8.29 -11.35
CA LEU A 478 -16.26 7.07 -11.14
C LEU A 478 -16.91 6.28 -10.00
N ARG A 479 -17.51 5.14 -10.35
CA ARG A 479 -18.28 4.33 -9.40
C ARG A 479 -17.45 3.23 -8.78
N ASN A 480 -17.74 2.87 -7.52
CA ASN A 480 -17.06 1.79 -6.78
C ASN A 480 -15.56 2.05 -6.56
N VAL A 481 -15.21 3.18 -5.97
CA VAL A 481 -13.80 3.61 -5.81
C VAL A 481 -13.09 3.01 -4.59
N TYR A 482 -13.66 2.03 -3.92
CA TYR A 482 -13.03 1.38 -2.75
C TYR A 482 -11.57 0.95 -3.03
N VAL A 483 -11.30 0.48 -4.25
CA VAL A 483 -9.95 0.06 -4.64
C VAL A 483 -8.93 1.21 -4.57
N ILE A 484 -9.34 2.46 -4.82
CA ILE A 484 -8.47 3.63 -4.73
C ILE A 484 -8.09 3.90 -3.27
N ASN A 485 -9.06 3.81 -2.35
CA ASN A 485 -8.85 4.04 -0.92
C ASN A 485 -7.95 2.98 -0.27
N ARG A 486 -7.80 1.82 -0.90
CA ARG A 486 -6.85 0.81 -0.45
C ARG A 486 -5.38 1.26 -0.51
N GLY A 487 -5.05 2.20 -1.38
CA GLY A 487 -3.66 2.56 -1.63
C GLY A 487 -3.36 4.05 -1.67
N TYR A 488 -4.35 4.91 -1.53
CA TYR A 488 -4.18 6.36 -1.48
C TYR A 488 -4.96 6.93 -0.29
N GLU A 489 -4.28 7.75 0.48
CA GLU A 489 -4.87 8.49 1.59
C GLU A 489 -5.46 9.80 1.06
N ASP A 490 -6.77 9.99 1.24
CA ASP A 490 -7.52 11.22 0.95
C ASP A 490 -7.24 11.83 -0.45
N LEU A 491 -7.12 10.96 -1.47
CA LEU A 491 -6.71 11.40 -2.81
C LEU A 491 -7.61 12.49 -3.39
N ALA A 492 -8.93 12.38 -3.20
CA ALA A 492 -9.90 13.39 -3.68
C ALA A 492 -9.65 14.76 -3.02
N GLU A 493 -9.50 14.81 -1.71
CA GLU A 493 -9.23 16.04 -0.96
C GLU A 493 -7.88 16.65 -1.34
N ARG A 494 -6.87 15.84 -1.52
CA ARG A 494 -5.54 16.26 -1.92
C ARG A 494 -5.51 16.82 -3.34
N LEU A 495 -6.25 16.24 -4.27
CA LEU A 495 -6.44 16.81 -5.61
C LEU A 495 -7.24 18.12 -5.55
N ASN A 496 -8.26 18.22 -4.67
CA ASN A 496 -9.02 19.45 -4.45
C ASN A 496 -8.11 20.57 -3.89
N ALA A 497 -7.13 20.26 -3.05
CA ALA A 497 -6.14 21.22 -2.58
C ALA A 497 -5.28 21.81 -3.70
N LEU A 498 -5.15 21.09 -4.83
CA LEU A 498 -4.51 21.60 -6.06
C LEU A 498 -5.49 22.31 -7.02
N GLY A 499 -6.75 22.49 -6.61
CA GLY A 499 -7.77 23.17 -7.41
C GLY A 499 -8.65 22.26 -8.28
N ALA A 500 -8.56 20.95 -8.11
CA ALA A 500 -9.53 20.02 -8.69
C ALA A 500 -10.91 20.19 -8.03
N THR A 501 -11.93 19.61 -8.65
CA THR A 501 -13.28 19.50 -8.07
C THR A 501 -13.69 18.03 -8.10
N VAL A 502 -13.41 17.34 -6.99
CA VAL A 502 -13.73 15.92 -6.79
C VAL A 502 -14.61 15.79 -5.55
N GLU A 503 -15.80 15.30 -5.72
CA GLU A 503 -16.78 15.10 -4.65
C GLU A 503 -16.96 13.59 -4.42
N THR A 504 -16.91 13.20 -3.15
CA THR A 504 -17.25 11.83 -2.74
C THR A 504 -18.74 11.71 -2.46
N PHE A 505 -19.41 10.73 -3.03
CA PHE A 505 -20.82 10.46 -2.78
C PHE A 505 -21.10 8.96 -2.69
N ARG A 506 -22.29 8.61 -2.21
CA ARG A 506 -22.81 7.24 -2.16
C ARG A 506 -24.21 7.21 -2.73
N ASP A 507 -24.61 6.09 -3.30
CA ASP A 507 -25.99 5.90 -3.74
C ASP A 507 -26.94 5.93 -2.53
N ILE A 508 -28.12 6.54 -2.72
CA ILE A 508 -29.17 6.68 -1.69
C ILE A 508 -29.83 5.33 -1.42
#